data_28273ce4c3cabee7b541cd3dd4bf9727
#
_entry.id   28273ce4c3cabee7b541cd3dd4bf9727
#
_cell.length_a   1.000
_cell.length_b   1.000
_cell.length_c   1.000
_cell.angle_alpha   90.00
_cell.angle_beta   90.00
_cell.angle_gamma   90.00
#
_symmetry.space_group_name_H-M   'P 1'
#
loop_
_entity.id
_entity.type
_entity.pdbx_description
1 polymer ?
#
loop_
_entity_poly.entity_id
_entity_poly.type
_entity_poly.pdbx_seq_one_letter_code
_entity_poly.pdbx_strand_id
1 'polypeptide(L)'
;IEEIVAINVGWEQEVARKYPRLSAKGRPLHTSEDTPYATSFETYARGELQTYSPKTIGLLHEHTTRLASEAINGAELVLQNMVAAYGYKSLAEANDRA
;
A
#
# COMPACT_ATOMS: atom_id res chain seq x y z
N ILE A 1 -8.34 -0.28 -13.24
CA ILE A 1 -7.46 0.58 -12.43
C ILE A 1 -8.13 0.96 -11.12
N GLU A 2 -9.38 1.44 -11.15
CA GLU A 2 -10.04 1.89 -9.92
C GLU A 2 -10.28 0.78 -8.89
N GLU A 3 -10.58 -0.44 -9.31
CA GLU A 3 -10.69 -1.58 -8.41
C GLU A 3 -9.35 -1.90 -7.73
N ILE A 4 -8.27 -1.87 -8.49
CA ILE A 4 -6.93 -2.12 -7.95
C ILE A 4 -6.58 -1.04 -6.92
N VAL A 5 -6.83 0.23 -7.25
CA VAL A 5 -6.57 1.35 -6.35
C VAL A 5 -7.39 1.20 -5.06
N ALA A 6 -8.69 0.88 -5.19
CA ALA A 6 -9.57 0.74 -4.02
C ALA A 6 -9.09 -0.36 -3.08
N ILE A 7 -8.70 -1.52 -3.62
CA ILE A 7 -8.19 -2.63 -2.81
C ILE A 7 -6.90 -2.23 -2.10
N ASN A 8 -5.97 -1.61 -2.82
CA ASN A 8 -4.69 -1.20 -2.24
C ASN A 8 -4.86 -0.11 -1.17
N VAL A 9 -5.76 0.85 -1.38
CA VAL A 9 -6.07 1.86 -0.37
C VAL A 9 -6.63 1.20 0.89
N GLY A 10 -7.54 0.24 0.73
CA GLY A 10 -8.07 -0.52 1.87
C GLY A 10 -7.00 -1.26 2.63
N TRP A 11 -6.04 -1.88 1.93
CA TRP A 11 -4.91 -2.55 2.56
C TRP A 11 -4.03 -1.57 3.33
N GLU A 12 -3.74 -0.41 2.75
CA GLU A 12 -2.94 0.62 3.43
C GLU A 12 -3.65 1.19 4.65
N GLN A 13 -4.98 1.35 4.59
CA GLN A 13 -5.77 1.76 5.75
C GLN A 13 -5.64 0.76 6.89
N GLU A 14 -5.67 -0.53 6.60
CA GLU A 14 -5.52 -1.58 7.59
C GLU A 14 -4.12 -1.54 8.22
N VAL A 15 -3.08 -1.37 7.40
CA VAL A 15 -1.71 -1.24 7.88
C VAL A 15 -1.57 -0.01 8.80
N ALA A 16 -2.15 1.12 8.41
CA ALA A 16 -2.11 2.33 9.22
C ALA A 16 -2.82 2.15 10.57
N ARG A 17 -3.89 1.37 10.60
CA ARG A 17 -4.61 1.07 11.84
C ARG A 17 -3.78 0.18 12.78
N LYS A 18 -3.09 -0.81 12.21
CA LYS A 18 -2.27 -1.75 12.98
C LYS A 18 -0.93 -1.16 13.40
N TYR A 19 -0.31 -0.37 12.54
CA TYR A 19 1.04 0.14 12.71
C TYR A 19 1.08 1.66 12.49
N PRO A 20 0.40 2.45 13.34
CA PRO A 20 0.21 3.89 13.10
C PRO A 20 1.51 4.70 13.10
N ARG A 21 2.47 4.34 13.94
CA ARG A 21 3.74 5.07 14.01
C ARG A 21 4.59 4.84 12.77
N LEU A 22 4.62 3.61 12.29
CA LEU A 22 5.34 3.26 11.06
C LEU A 22 4.69 3.93 9.85
N SER A 23 3.36 3.87 9.76
CA SER A 23 2.61 4.47 8.65
C SER A 23 2.72 5.99 8.62
N ALA A 24 2.84 6.64 9.77
CA ALA A 24 2.97 8.10 9.84
C ALA A 24 4.23 8.63 9.17
N LYS A 25 5.24 7.78 8.97
CA LYS A 25 6.47 8.14 8.27
C LYS A 25 6.34 8.14 6.75
N GLY A 26 5.26 7.56 6.24
CA GLY A 26 5.00 7.51 4.80
C GLY A 26 4.21 8.72 4.33
N ARG A 27 3.83 8.67 3.05
CA ARG A 27 2.99 9.71 2.44
C ARG A 27 1.55 9.62 2.92
N PRO A 28 0.76 10.70 2.77
CA PRO A 28 -0.69 10.65 3.05
C PRO A 28 -1.36 9.55 2.25
N LEU A 29 -2.49 9.05 2.74
CA LEU A 29 -3.17 7.92 2.11
C LEU A 29 -4.16 8.33 1.03
N HIS A 30 -5.02 9.31 1.32
CA HIS A 30 -6.13 9.67 0.45
C HIS A 30 -5.85 10.89 -0.42
N THR A 31 -6.44 10.89 -1.64
CA THR A 31 -6.35 12.02 -2.58
C THR A 31 -6.76 13.34 -1.93
N SER A 32 -7.73 13.32 -1.01
CA SER A 32 -8.17 14.52 -0.30
C SER A 32 -7.05 15.16 0.54
N GLU A 33 -5.99 14.42 0.83
CA GLU A 33 -4.85 14.89 1.62
C GLU A 33 -3.69 15.39 0.75
N ASP A 34 -3.83 15.40 -0.58
CA ASP A 34 -2.79 15.88 -1.48
C ASP A 34 -2.50 17.37 -1.24
N THR A 35 -1.20 17.69 -1.28
CA THR A 35 -0.72 19.07 -1.20
C THR A 35 0.31 19.30 -2.31
N PRO A 36 0.72 20.57 -2.58
CA PRO A 36 1.79 20.83 -3.54
C PRO A 36 3.12 20.16 -3.18
N TYR A 37 3.30 19.78 -1.92
CA TYR A 37 4.54 19.20 -1.41
C TYR A 37 4.45 17.71 -1.11
N ALA A 38 3.26 17.13 -1.10
CA ALA A 38 3.07 15.73 -0.76
C ALA A 38 1.96 15.09 -1.59
N THR A 39 2.29 14.02 -2.30
CA THR A 39 1.33 13.24 -3.09
C THR A 39 0.87 12.04 -2.27
N SER A 40 -0.43 11.84 -2.17
CA SER A 40 -1.00 10.70 -1.44
C SER A 40 -0.69 9.38 -2.13
N PHE A 41 -0.77 8.28 -1.35
CA PHE A 41 -0.65 6.94 -1.90
C PHE A 41 -1.69 6.69 -3.00
N GLU A 42 -2.94 7.10 -2.78
CA GLU A 42 -4.03 6.90 -3.74
C GLU A 42 -3.72 7.58 -5.08
N THR A 43 -3.30 8.84 -5.06
CA THR A 43 -2.97 9.59 -6.27
C THR A 43 -1.76 8.98 -6.98
N TYR A 44 -0.72 8.61 -6.23
CA TYR A 44 0.49 7.99 -6.78
C TYR A 44 0.17 6.66 -7.44
N ALA A 45 -0.59 5.79 -6.75
CA ALA A 45 -0.94 4.48 -7.27
C ALA A 45 -1.77 4.58 -8.56
N ARG A 46 -2.75 5.48 -8.59
CA ARG A 46 -3.57 5.69 -9.78
C ARG A 46 -2.73 6.17 -10.95
N GLY A 47 -1.84 7.13 -10.70
CA GLY A 47 -0.94 7.64 -11.73
C GLY A 47 0.01 6.59 -12.27
N GLU A 48 0.59 5.77 -11.40
CA GLU A 48 1.49 4.70 -11.81
C GLU A 48 0.78 3.65 -12.66
N LEU A 49 -0.41 3.22 -12.24
CA LEU A 49 -1.19 2.23 -12.97
C LEU A 49 -1.56 2.71 -14.37
N GLN A 50 -1.77 4.01 -14.56
CA GLN A 50 -2.09 4.57 -15.87
C GLN A 50 -0.94 4.46 -16.86
N THR A 51 0.29 4.22 -16.40
CA THR A 51 1.45 4.05 -17.27
C THR A 51 1.61 2.62 -17.77
N TYR A 52 0.87 1.66 -17.22
CA TYR A 52 1.00 0.24 -17.57
C TYR A 52 0.13 -0.12 -18.76
N SER A 53 0.55 -1.18 -19.51
CA SER A 53 -0.25 -1.71 -20.61
C SER A 53 -1.54 -2.36 -20.09
N PRO A 54 -2.60 -2.45 -20.93
CA PRO A 54 -3.82 -3.18 -20.55
C PRO A 54 -3.56 -4.60 -20.08
N LYS A 55 -2.60 -5.30 -20.70
CA LYS A 55 -2.23 -6.66 -20.31
C LYS A 55 -1.67 -6.69 -18.89
N THR A 56 -0.77 -5.78 -18.56
CA THR A 56 -0.18 -5.67 -17.22
C THR A 56 -1.25 -5.34 -16.19
N ILE A 57 -2.15 -4.42 -16.50
CA ILE A 57 -3.28 -4.06 -15.61
C ILE A 57 -4.16 -5.29 -15.36
N GLY A 58 -4.46 -6.08 -16.39
CA GLY A 58 -5.25 -7.28 -16.24
C GLY A 58 -4.62 -8.30 -15.30
N LEU A 59 -3.30 -8.51 -15.43
CA LEU A 59 -2.56 -9.42 -14.57
C LEU A 59 -2.51 -8.91 -13.11
N LEU A 60 -2.31 -7.62 -12.92
CA LEU A 60 -2.32 -7.00 -11.59
C LEU A 60 -3.70 -7.09 -10.95
N HIS A 61 -4.76 -6.85 -11.72
CA HIS A 61 -6.12 -6.96 -11.22
C HIS A 61 -6.42 -8.37 -10.75
N GLU A 62 -6.05 -9.38 -11.54
CA GLU A 62 -6.23 -10.79 -11.21
C GLU A 62 -5.47 -11.14 -9.93
N HIS A 63 -4.21 -10.73 -9.82
CA HIS A 63 -3.39 -10.99 -8.66
C HIS A 63 -3.95 -10.31 -7.41
N THR A 64 -4.31 -9.03 -7.53
CA THR A 64 -4.83 -8.23 -6.41
C THR A 64 -6.16 -8.77 -5.90
N THR A 65 -7.09 -9.09 -6.80
CA THR A 65 -8.39 -9.65 -6.41
C THR A 65 -8.26 -11.03 -5.78
N ARG A 66 -7.30 -11.84 -6.23
CA ARG A 66 -7.04 -13.15 -5.64
C ARG A 66 -6.55 -13.01 -4.21
N LEU A 67 -5.58 -12.13 -3.94
CA LEU A 67 -5.11 -11.89 -2.59
C LEU A 67 -6.23 -11.40 -1.68
N ALA A 68 -7.05 -10.48 -2.17
CA ALA A 68 -8.18 -9.96 -1.41
C ALA A 68 -9.18 -11.06 -1.08
N SER A 69 -9.45 -11.96 -2.02
CA SER A 69 -10.39 -13.09 -1.81
C SER A 69 -9.87 -14.09 -0.78
N GLU A 70 -8.55 -14.18 -0.62
CA GLU A 70 -7.91 -15.06 0.35
C GLU A 70 -7.66 -14.35 1.69
N ALA A 71 -8.18 -13.14 1.88
CA ALA A 71 -7.99 -12.31 3.06
C ALA A 71 -6.51 -12.00 3.35
N ILE A 72 -5.70 -11.89 2.31
CA ILE A 72 -4.29 -11.54 2.43
C ILE A 72 -4.12 -10.07 2.09
N ASN A 73 -3.51 -9.31 2.99
CA ASN A 73 -3.18 -7.90 2.76
C ASN A 73 -1.84 -7.82 2.03
N GLY A 74 -1.90 -7.52 0.72
CA GLY A 74 -0.70 -7.44 -0.12
C GLY A 74 0.25 -6.33 0.28
N ALA A 75 -0.26 -5.20 0.76
CA ALA A 75 0.56 -4.09 1.23
C ALA A 75 1.34 -4.48 2.49
N GLU A 76 0.71 -5.22 3.39
CA GLU A 76 1.37 -5.71 4.60
C GLU A 76 2.51 -6.68 4.26
N LEU A 77 2.31 -7.57 3.27
CA LEU A 77 3.37 -8.47 2.82
C LEU A 77 4.59 -7.73 2.30
N VAL A 78 4.38 -6.70 1.47
CA VAL A 78 5.47 -5.89 0.93
C VAL A 78 6.20 -5.18 2.06
N LEU A 79 5.46 -4.61 3.00
CA LEU A 79 6.03 -3.88 4.12
C LEU A 79 6.83 -4.81 5.05
N GLN A 80 6.35 -6.04 5.28
CA GLN A 80 7.08 -7.05 6.05
C GLN A 80 8.45 -7.34 5.44
N ASN A 81 8.49 -7.52 4.13
CA ASN A 81 9.75 -7.77 3.42
C ASN A 81 10.68 -6.57 3.51
N MET A 82 10.14 -5.36 3.43
CA MET A 82 10.93 -4.14 3.49
C MET A 82 11.57 -3.95 4.88
N VAL A 83 10.79 -4.10 5.95
CA VAL A 83 11.33 -3.93 7.31
C VAL A 83 12.33 -5.02 7.66
N ALA A 84 12.14 -6.25 7.13
CA ALA A 84 13.10 -7.34 7.31
C ALA A 84 14.44 -6.98 6.67
N ALA A 85 14.42 -6.35 5.49
CA ALA A 85 15.63 -5.89 4.80
C ALA A 85 16.38 -4.82 5.61
N TYR A 86 15.68 -4.04 6.43
CA TYR A 86 16.28 -3.05 7.32
C TYR A 86 16.68 -3.62 8.69
N GLY A 87 16.55 -4.93 8.89
CA GLY A 87 16.99 -5.59 10.12
C GLY A 87 15.96 -5.72 11.21
N TYR A 88 14.71 -5.32 10.98
CA TYR A 88 13.63 -5.53 11.95
C TYR A 88 13.07 -6.94 11.84
N LYS A 89 12.69 -7.53 12.97
CA LYS A 89 12.15 -8.89 13.01
C LYS A 89 10.68 -8.95 12.62
N SER A 90 9.94 -7.85 12.80
CA SER A 90 8.51 -7.80 12.54
C SER A 90 8.04 -6.36 12.30
N LEU A 91 6.82 -6.23 11.78
CA LEU A 91 6.19 -4.92 11.64
C LEU A 91 5.93 -4.28 13.00
N ALA A 92 5.58 -5.07 14.01
CA ALA A 92 5.36 -4.57 15.36
C ALA A 92 6.63 -3.92 15.91
N GLU A 93 7.80 -4.57 15.74
CA GLU A 93 9.09 -4.02 16.16
C GLU A 93 9.40 -2.72 15.42
N ALA A 94 9.22 -2.71 14.11
CA ALA A 94 9.48 -1.51 13.30
C ALA A 94 8.56 -0.36 13.71
N ASN A 95 7.30 -0.64 14.02
CA ASN A 95 6.35 0.35 14.49
C ASN A 95 6.75 0.92 15.85
N ASP A 96 7.18 0.06 16.78
CA ASP A 96 7.60 0.49 18.12
C ASP A 96 8.83 1.40 18.07
N ARG A 97 9.70 1.20 17.10
CA ARG A 97 10.92 1.99 16.93
C ARG A 97 10.77 3.19 16.01
N ALA A 98 9.60 3.37 15.46
CA ALA A 98 9.32 4.49 14.55
C ALA A 98 9.24 5.85 15.24
#